data_48659ff7f5c8d7df792c91a4cdd53b21
#
_entry.id   48659ff7f5c8d7df792c91a4cdd53b21
#
_cell.length_a   1.000
_cell.length_b   1.000
_cell.length_c   1.000
_cell.angle_alpha   90.00
_cell.angle_beta   90.00
_cell.angle_gamma   90.00
#
_symmetry.space_group_name_H-M   'P 1'
#
loop_
_entity.id
_entity.type
_entity.pdbx_description
1 polymer ?
#
loop_
_entity_poly.entity_id
_entity_poly.type
_entity_poly.pdbx_seq_one_letter_code
_entity_poly.pdbx_strand_id
1 'polypeptide(L)'
;MTTQQPDIPGTPGPITPDLEEHTALTHPDQPVAVPAPDQRGPAQVSPTGQDTGADPATAAQGCPYLTTAHGVRLQDSDHSLKAGRRGPTLLQDHHLREKLSHFDHERIPERVVHARGAGAHGVFRGYGTAAKISRAGLFAKDKETEVFVRFSTVAGSRGSMDLARDTRGFATKFYTDEGTWDLVGNNIPVFFVQDAIKFPDVVHSVKPHPDREIPQAQSAHDTFWDFVSLHTEAQHHTLWNMSDRGIPRSYRMMEGFGVHTYRLIAADGSTVLVKFHWKPMLGVHSVTWEEALLTNGMDPDFHRRDLADAIEAGAFPEWELGVQVFEDNEEQMFEGIDLLDPTKLVPEELAPVQPLGRMTLNANPSNYFAETEQVAFNPANLVPGIDVTNDPLLQGRLFSYLDTQLLRLGGPNFGQIPINRPHAP
;
A
#
# COMPACT_ATOMS: atom_id res chain seq x y z
N MET A 1 64.16 -17.09 40.54
CA MET A 1 62.74 -17.36 40.80
C MET A 1 62.04 -17.40 39.48
N THR A 2 61.92 -18.63 38.94
CA THR A 2 61.24 -18.94 37.66
C THR A 2 59.78 -19.26 37.94
N THR A 3 58.90 -18.42 37.43
CA THR A 3 57.45 -18.69 37.48
C THR A 3 57.04 -19.52 36.27
N GLN A 4 56.62 -20.76 36.56
CA GLN A 4 55.94 -21.66 35.63
C GLN A 4 54.55 -21.11 35.29
N GLN A 5 54.24 -21.06 33.98
CA GLN A 5 52.87 -20.94 33.48
C GLN A 5 52.14 -22.29 33.57
N PRO A 6 50.86 -22.34 33.89
CA PRO A 6 50.12 -23.57 33.90
C PRO A 6 49.74 -24.01 32.47
N ASP A 7 49.89 -25.31 32.22
CA ASP A 7 49.43 -25.98 31.00
C ASP A 7 47.91 -25.89 30.82
N ILE A 8 47.48 -25.43 29.64
CA ILE A 8 46.10 -25.51 29.17
C ILE A 8 45.98 -26.78 28.31
N PRO A 9 45.14 -27.77 28.69
CA PRO A 9 44.96 -28.95 27.85
C PRO A 9 44.07 -28.68 26.65
N GLY A 10 44.54 -29.10 25.47
CA GLY A 10 43.73 -29.51 24.35
C GLY A 10 43.15 -28.40 23.47
N THR A 11 43.97 -27.74 22.66
CA THR A 11 43.48 -27.14 21.43
C THR A 11 43.20 -28.27 20.42
N PRO A 12 41.97 -28.41 19.90
CA PRO A 12 41.69 -29.30 18.79
C PRO A 12 42.48 -28.82 17.58
N GLY A 13 43.18 -29.73 16.90
CA GLY A 13 43.86 -29.47 15.65
C GLY A 13 42.87 -28.96 14.57
N PRO A 14 43.37 -28.31 13.52
CA PRO A 14 42.51 -27.77 12.47
C PRO A 14 41.70 -28.90 11.84
N ILE A 15 40.37 -28.79 11.93
CA ILE A 15 39.44 -29.61 11.17
C ILE A 15 39.62 -29.24 9.71
N THR A 16 40.32 -30.07 8.95
CA THR A 16 40.26 -30.01 7.49
C THR A 16 38.94 -30.65 7.06
N PRO A 17 38.00 -29.90 6.50
CA PRO A 17 36.83 -30.51 5.88
C PRO A 17 37.32 -31.34 4.68
N ASP A 18 36.90 -32.59 4.59
CA ASP A 18 37.11 -33.42 3.43
C ASP A 18 36.31 -32.83 2.27
N LEU A 19 37.00 -32.07 1.42
CA LEU A 19 36.40 -31.32 0.28
C LEU A 19 36.14 -32.22 -0.93
N GLU A 20 36.35 -33.55 -0.81
CA GLU A 20 36.11 -34.45 -1.95
C GLU A 20 34.64 -34.87 -2.10
N GLU A 21 33.81 -34.78 -1.08
CA GLU A 21 32.40 -35.18 -1.18
C GLU A 21 31.46 -34.09 -1.76
N HIS A 22 31.87 -32.82 -1.82
CA HIS A 22 31.04 -31.73 -2.35
C HIS A 22 31.31 -31.37 -3.81
N THR A 23 32.26 -32.02 -4.46
CA THR A 23 32.55 -31.78 -5.91
C THR A 23 31.68 -32.60 -6.87
N ALA A 24 30.78 -33.43 -6.34
CA ALA A 24 29.95 -34.31 -7.16
C ALA A 24 28.64 -33.65 -7.69
N LEU A 25 28.34 -32.41 -7.33
CA LEU A 25 27.05 -31.79 -7.65
C LEU A 25 27.06 -30.74 -8.78
N THR A 26 28.21 -30.42 -9.36
CA THR A 26 28.27 -29.50 -10.50
C THR A 26 29.19 -30.05 -11.58
N HIS A 27 28.73 -31.02 -12.35
CA HIS A 27 29.31 -31.30 -13.66
C HIS A 27 28.84 -30.21 -14.63
N PRO A 28 29.75 -29.42 -15.24
CA PRO A 28 29.37 -28.36 -16.19
C PRO A 28 28.73 -28.89 -17.49
N ASP A 29 28.73 -30.19 -17.72
CA ASP A 29 28.31 -30.82 -18.96
C ASP A 29 27.00 -31.62 -18.86
N GLN A 30 26.29 -31.63 -17.72
CA GLN A 30 24.95 -32.20 -17.71
C GLN A 30 23.93 -31.16 -18.18
N PRO A 31 23.24 -31.40 -19.29
CA PRO A 31 22.18 -30.52 -19.72
C PRO A 31 21.05 -30.58 -18.68
N VAL A 32 20.80 -29.47 -17.99
CA VAL A 32 19.57 -29.31 -17.21
C VAL A 32 18.43 -29.55 -18.16
N ALA A 33 17.59 -30.55 -17.90
CA ALA A 33 16.43 -30.84 -18.72
C ALA A 33 15.51 -29.61 -18.73
N VAL A 34 15.51 -28.90 -19.83
CA VAL A 34 14.64 -27.75 -20.09
C VAL A 34 13.32 -28.28 -20.59
N PRO A 35 12.18 -28.04 -19.92
CA PRO A 35 10.88 -28.33 -20.52
C PRO A 35 10.73 -27.62 -21.85
N ALA A 36 10.19 -28.34 -22.85
CA ALA A 36 9.96 -27.75 -24.15
C ALA A 36 9.03 -26.51 -24.06
N PRO A 37 9.26 -25.46 -24.87
CA PRO A 37 8.52 -24.19 -24.78
C PRO A 37 7.01 -24.30 -24.93
N ASP A 38 6.54 -25.36 -25.60
CA ASP A 38 5.14 -25.64 -25.93
C ASP A 38 4.34 -26.34 -24.80
N GLN A 39 4.99 -26.73 -23.70
CA GLN A 39 4.32 -27.33 -22.54
C GLN A 39 3.96 -26.30 -21.46
N ARG A 40 4.21 -25.02 -21.71
CA ARG A 40 3.81 -23.94 -20.82
C ARG A 40 2.42 -23.48 -21.22
N GLY A 41 1.46 -23.60 -20.30
CA GLY A 41 0.21 -22.86 -20.43
C GLY A 41 0.47 -21.36 -20.60
N PRO A 42 -0.49 -20.59 -21.11
CA PRO A 42 -0.32 -19.15 -21.25
C PRO A 42 0.10 -18.56 -19.90
N ALA A 43 1.19 -17.78 -19.92
CA ALA A 43 1.63 -17.05 -18.73
C ALA A 43 0.44 -16.22 -18.22
N GLN A 44 0.06 -16.40 -16.97
CA GLN A 44 -0.92 -15.53 -16.37
C GLN A 44 -0.23 -14.18 -16.14
N VAL A 45 -0.66 -13.20 -16.89
CA VAL A 45 -0.21 -11.82 -16.74
C VAL A 45 -1.00 -11.24 -15.56
N SER A 46 -0.30 -10.65 -14.59
CA SER A 46 -0.98 -9.90 -13.53
C SER A 46 -1.78 -8.74 -14.14
N PRO A 47 -2.80 -8.20 -13.44
CA PRO A 47 -3.53 -7.03 -13.91
C PRO A 47 -2.63 -5.83 -14.27
N THR A 48 -1.40 -5.79 -13.76
CA THR A 48 -0.39 -4.77 -14.09
C THR A 48 0.43 -5.09 -15.36
N GLY A 49 0.12 -6.17 -16.06
CA GLY A 49 0.86 -6.60 -17.24
C GLY A 49 2.26 -7.18 -16.93
N GLN A 50 2.60 -7.39 -15.69
CA GLN A 50 3.82 -8.08 -15.29
C GLN A 50 3.61 -9.59 -15.37
N ASP A 51 4.54 -10.28 -16.04
CA ASP A 51 4.65 -11.73 -15.91
C ASP A 51 5.08 -12.04 -14.47
N THR A 52 4.15 -12.45 -13.62
CA THR A 52 4.39 -12.69 -12.21
C THR A 52 5.30 -13.88 -11.96
N GLY A 53 5.65 -14.66 -12.99
CA GLY A 53 6.64 -15.75 -12.96
C GLY A 53 6.47 -16.80 -11.85
N ALA A 54 5.52 -16.61 -10.99
CA ALA A 54 5.28 -17.40 -9.79
C ALA A 54 3.78 -17.62 -9.57
N ASP A 55 3.09 -18.19 -10.56
CA ASP A 55 1.83 -18.84 -10.28
C ASP A 55 2.16 -20.09 -9.44
N PRO A 56 1.62 -20.23 -8.22
CA PRO A 56 1.78 -21.46 -7.42
C PRO A 56 1.35 -22.71 -8.19
N ALA A 57 0.42 -22.60 -9.15
CA ALA A 57 0.00 -23.70 -10.01
C ALA A 57 1.05 -24.07 -11.08
N THR A 58 1.87 -23.12 -11.53
CA THR A 58 3.00 -23.38 -12.43
C THR A 58 4.27 -23.83 -11.70
N ALA A 59 4.43 -23.46 -10.44
CA ALA A 59 5.51 -23.98 -9.58
C ALA A 59 5.39 -25.51 -9.38
N ALA A 60 4.19 -26.07 -9.50
CA ALA A 60 3.96 -27.53 -9.47
C ALA A 60 4.36 -28.25 -10.76
N GLN A 61 4.61 -27.55 -11.87
CA GLN A 61 4.89 -28.14 -13.19
C GLN A 61 6.36 -28.07 -13.63
N GLY A 62 7.25 -27.54 -12.82
CA GLY A 62 8.70 -27.46 -13.05
C GLY A 62 9.30 -26.25 -12.34
N CYS A 63 10.46 -26.40 -11.72
CA CYS A 63 11.14 -25.31 -11.05
C CYS A 63 11.28 -24.11 -12.00
N PRO A 64 10.69 -22.93 -11.67
CA PRO A 64 10.92 -21.74 -12.44
C PRO A 64 12.41 -21.42 -12.41
N TYR A 65 13.01 -21.12 -13.55
CA TYR A 65 14.39 -20.67 -13.61
C TYR A 65 14.49 -19.18 -13.28
N LEU A 66 15.57 -18.80 -12.62
CA LEU A 66 15.89 -17.41 -12.39
C LEU A 66 16.42 -16.76 -13.67
N THR A 67 16.17 -15.47 -13.81
CA THR A 67 16.72 -14.65 -14.90
C THR A 67 17.39 -13.40 -14.38
N THR A 68 18.24 -12.79 -15.20
CA THR A 68 18.64 -11.40 -15.01
C THR A 68 17.45 -10.45 -15.20
N ALA A 69 17.59 -9.19 -14.85
CA ALA A 69 16.59 -8.15 -15.13
C ALA A 69 16.27 -8.00 -16.64
N HIS A 70 17.14 -8.48 -17.52
CA HIS A 70 16.96 -8.46 -18.98
C HIS A 70 16.48 -9.80 -19.54
N GLY A 71 16.05 -10.73 -18.69
CA GLY A 71 15.47 -12.01 -19.09
C GLY A 71 16.47 -13.10 -19.46
N VAL A 72 17.77 -12.91 -19.25
CA VAL A 72 18.79 -13.95 -19.49
C VAL A 72 18.72 -15.00 -18.39
N ARG A 73 18.53 -16.26 -18.75
CA ARG A 73 18.46 -17.38 -17.81
C ARG A 73 19.77 -17.54 -17.03
N LEU A 74 19.65 -17.70 -15.71
CA LEU A 74 20.76 -17.99 -14.81
C LEU A 74 20.94 -19.49 -14.67
N GLN A 75 22.19 -19.96 -14.68
CA GLN A 75 22.54 -21.33 -14.43
C GLN A 75 22.87 -21.59 -12.96
N ASP A 76 23.49 -20.62 -12.30
CA ASP A 76 23.91 -20.68 -10.91
C ASP A 76 23.65 -19.32 -10.24
N SER A 77 22.96 -19.32 -9.10
CA SER A 77 22.71 -18.13 -8.29
C SER A 77 23.38 -18.21 -6.90
N ASP A 78 24.13 -19.27 -6.63
CA ASP A 78 24.77 -19.50 -5.33
C ASP A 78 26.28 -19.23 -5.38
N HIS A 79 26.88 -19.28 -6.56
CA HIS A 79 28.31 -19.08 -6.73
C HIS A 79 28.59 -17.97 -7.74
N SER A 80 29.44 -17.03 -7.32
CA SER A 80 29.94 -15.98 -8.21
C SER A 80 31.08 -16.49 -9.10
N LEU A 81 31.24 -15.88 -10.28
CA LEU A 81 32.32 -16.16 -11.22
C LEU A 81 33.69 -15.86 -10.57
N LYS A 82 34.63 -16.79 -10.71
CA LYS A 82 36.00 -16.69 -10.15
C LYS A 82 37.07 -16.93 -11.20
N ALA A 83 38.23 -16.31 -11.01
CA ALA A 83 39.42 -16.55 -11.81
C ALA A 83 40.13 -17.85 -11.37
N GLY A 84 39.50 -19.01 -11.60
CA GLY A 84 39.97 -20.32 -11.15
C GLY A 84 39.51 -20.69 -9.73
N ARG A 85 39.74 -21.94 -9.34
CA ARG A 85 39.18 -22.55 -8.13
C ARG A 85 39.42 -21.77 -6.84
N ARG A 86 40.58 -21.16 -6.68
CA ARG A 86 40.98 -20.34 -5.51
C ARG A 86 41.26 -18.89 -5.87
N GLY A 87 40.87 -18.49 -7.07
CA GLY A 87 41.06 -17.13 -7.54
C GLY A 87 40.03 -16.15 -6.99
N PRO A 88 40.24 -14.85 -7.22
CA PRO A 88 39.33 -13.82 -6.80
C PRO A 88 37.99 -13.90 -7.57
N THR A 89 36.91 -13.43 -6.92
CA THR A 89 35.62 -13.18 -7.57
C THR A 89 35.80 -12.07 -8.61
N LEU A 90 35.18 -12.24 -9.77
CA LEU A 90 35.28 -11.32 -10.89
C LEU A 90 34.06 -10.42 -10.96
N LEU A 91 34.26 -9.11 -10.94
CA LEU A 91 33.16 -8.14 -11.07
C LEU A 91 32.57 -8.08 -12.49
N GLN A 92 33.11 -8.80 -13.46
CA GLN A 92 32.44 -9.02 -14.75
C GLN A 92 31.22 -9.94 -14.65
N ASP A 93 31.05 -10.64 -13.53
CA ASP A 93 29.84 -11.41 -13.22
C ASP A 93 28.65 -10.45 -13.16
N HIS A 94 27.80 -10.47 -14.19
CA HIS A 94 26.65 -9.59 -14.28
C HIS A 94 25.61 -9.91 -13.19
N HIS A 95 25.36 -11.21 -12.95
CA HIS A 95 24.38 -11.63 -11.95
C HIS A 95 24.80 -11.24 -10.52
N LEU A 96 26.07 -11.39 -10.17
CA LEU A 96 26.58 -10.92 -8.88
C LEU A 96 26.29 -9.43 -8.67
N ARG A 97 26.58 -8.61 -9.66
CA ARG A 97 26.34 -7.16 -9.57
C ARG A 97 24.86 -6.82 -9.45
N GLU A 98 24.00 -7.45 -10.26
CA GLU A 98 22.55 -7.25 -10.17
C GLU A 98 22.00 -7.67 -8.83
N LYS A 99 22.38 -8.86 -8.34
CA LYS A 99 21.88 -9.42 -7.07
C LYS A 99 22.24 -8.54 -5.89
N LEU A 100 23.50 -8.07 -5.83
CA LEU A 100 23.95 -7.16 -4.78
C LEU A 100 23.30 -5.78 -4.91
N SER A 101 23.28 -5.20 -6.10
CA SER A 101 22.67 -3.90 -6.34
C SER A 101 21.18 -3.90 -6.00
N HIS A 102 20.42 -4.94 -6.39
CA HIS A 102 19.02 -5.06 -6.02
C HIS A 102 18.86 -5.14 -4.50
N PHE A 103 19.65 -5.97 -3.83
CA PHE A 103 19.62 -6.10 -2.36
C PHE A 103 19.91 -4.77 -1.66
N ASP A 104 20.91 -4.04 -2.11
CA ASP A 104 21.31 -2.76 -1.54
C ASP A 104 20.21 -1.68 -1.69
N HIS A 105 19.35 -1.77 -2.71
CA HIS A 105 18.35 -0.77 -3.06
C HIS A 105 16.89 -1.24 -2.91
N GLU A 106 16.64 -2.42 -2.36
CA GLU A 106 15.27 -2.90 -2.08
C GLU A 106 14.61 -2.20 -0.89
N ARG A 107 15.36 -1.38 -0.17
CA ARG A 107 14.86 -0.53 0.90
C ARG A 107 14.93 0.92 0.46
N ILE A 108 13.75 1.49 0.25
CA ILE A 108 13.56 2.91 -0.06
C ILE A 108 13.06 3.65 1.18
N PRO A 109 13.15 4.98 1.23
CA PRO A 109 12.53 5.75 2.30
C PRO A 109 11.07 5.35 2.49
N GLU A 110 10.65 5.12 3.72
CA GLU A 110 9.25 4.82 4.01
C GLU A 110 8.36 6.04 3.72
N ARG A 111 7.06 5.82 3.55
CA ARG A 111 6.11 6.93 3.43
C ARG A 111 6.12 7.77 4.69
N VAL A 112 6.01 9.10 4.54
CA VAL A 112 5.98 10.06 5.65
C VAL A 112 4.91 9.71 6.67
N VAL A 113 3.74 9.28 6.18
CA VAL A 113 2.67 8.64 6.92
C VAL A 113 2.19 7.43 6.12
N HIS A 114 1.46 6.52 6.73
CA HIS A 114 1.00 5.27 6.09
C HIS A 114 2.14 4.31 5.70
N ALA A 115 3.27 4.32 6.41
CA ALA A 115 4.42 3.50 6.09
C ALA A 115 4.11 2.00 6.14
N ARG A 116 3.38 1.56 7.20
CA ARG A 116 2.92 0.18 7.32
C ARG A 116 1.60 -0.02 6.59
N GLY A 117 1.54 -1.01 5.70
CA GLY A 117 0.31 -1.31 4.98
C GLY A 117 0.36 -2.61 4.18
N ALA A 118 -0.76 -2.97 3.59
CA ALA A 118 -0.94 -4.12 2.71
C ALA A 118 -1.70 -3.70 1.46
N GLY A 119 -1.40 -4.33 0.32
CA GLY A 119 -2.07 -4.06 -0.94
C GLY A 119 -2.83 -5.27 -1.47
N ALA A 120 -3.75 -5.04 -2.37
CA ALA A 120 -4.44 -6.07 -3.14
C ALA A 120 -4.90 -5.52 -4.49
N HIS A 121 -4.93 -6.40 -5.50
CA HIS A 121 -5.55 -6.14 -6.79
C HIS A 121 -7.02 -6.48 -6.76
N GLY A 122 -7.80 -5.85 -7.63
CA GLY A 122 -9.21 -6.13 -7.75
C GLY A 122 -9.85 -5.49 -8.96
N VAL A 123 -11.17 -5.53 -8.99
CA VAL A 123 -12.00 -4.97 -10.03
C VAL A 123 -13.10 -4.12 -9.41
N PHE A 124 -13.28 -2.93 -9.95
CA PHE A 124 -14.45 -2.08 -9.68
C PHE A 124 -15.43 -2.21 -10.83
N ARG A 125 -16.72 -2.43 -10.49
CA ARG A 125 -17.82 -2.50 -11.47
C ARG A 125 -18.83 -1.40 -11.23
N GLY A 126 -18.99 -0.51 -12.21
CA GLY A 126 -19.93 0.60 -12.17
C GLY A 126 -21.40 0.17 -12.27
N TYR A 127 -22.29 0.89 -11.57
CA TYR A 127 -23.73 0.64 -11.60
C TYR A 127 -24.48 1.47 -12.67
N GLY A 128 -23.85 2.49 -13.22
CA GLY A 128 -24.48 3.42 -14.16
C GLY A 128 -25.33 4.52 -13.50
N THR A 129 -25.37 4.57 -12.19
CA THR A 129 -26.19 5.53 -11.42
C THR A 129 -25.65 6.96 -11.49
N ALA A 130 -24.37 7.13 -11.77
CA ALA A 130 -23.71 8.44 -11.86
C ALA A 130 -23.95 9.20 -13.17
N ALA A 131 -24.66 8.64 -14.14
CA ALA A 131 -24.76 9.20 -15.50
C ALA A 131 -25.27 10.65 -15.57
N LYS A 132 -26.03 11.09 -14.55
CA LYS A 132 -26.56 12.47 -14.47
C LYS A 132 -25.63 13.43 -13.71
N ILE A 133 -24.63 12.93 -13.01
CA ILE A 133 -23.77 13.74 -12.15
C ILE A 133 -22.29 13.67 -12.52
N SER A 134 -21.87 12.63 -13.28
CA SER A 134 -20.49 12.50 -13.74
C SER A 134 -20.43 11.87 -15.13
N ARG A 135 -19.54 12.39 -15.97
CA ARG A 135 -19.22 11.80 -17.28
C ARG A 135 -18.08 10.78 -17.21
N ALA A 136 -17.50 10.52 -16.03
CA ALA A 136 -16.38 9.59 -15.85
C ALA A 136 -16.78 8.18 -16.29
N GLY A 137 -16.04 7.62 -17.24
CA GLY A 137 -16.37 6.34 -17.90
C GLY A 137 -16.41 5.14 -16.95
N LEU A 138 -15.63 5.14 -15.87
CA LEU A 138 -15.61 4.05 -14.89
C LEU A 138 -16.96 3.84 -14.16
N PHE A 139 -17.82 4.87 -14.07
CA PHE A 139 -19.14 4.76 -13.44
C PHE A 139 -20.23 4.24 -14.39
N ALA A 140 -19.92 4.01 -15.66
CA ALA A 140 -20.88 3.46 -16.61
C ALA A 140 -21.39 2.10 -16.16
N LYS A 141 -22.63 1.78 -16.54
CA LYS A 141 -23.26 0.51 -16.15
C LYS A 141 -22.42 -0.69 -16.63
N ASP A 142 -22.15 -1.62 -15.73
CA ASP A 142 -21.42 -2.86 -15.97
C ASP A 142 -19.97 -2.65 -16.48
N LYS A 143 -19.45 -1.42 -16.46
CA LYS A 143 -18.05 -1.14 -16.76
C LYS A 143 -17.16 -1.72 -15.66
N GLU A 144 -16.26 -2.60 -16.05
CA GLU A 144 -15.21 -3.11 -15.17
C GLU A 144 -13.93 -2.28 -15.34
N THR A 145 -13.32 -1.95 -14.21
CA THR A 145 -12.08 -1.16 -14.13
C THR A 145 -11.15 -1.84 -13.14
N GLU A 146 -9.95 -2.15 -13.57
CA GLU A 146 -8.92 -2.70 -12.67
C GLU A 146 -8.57 -1.71 -11.57
N VAL A 147 -8.34 -2.23 -10.35
CA VAL A 147 -7.94 -1.41 -9.21
C VAL A 147 -6.77 -2.04 -8.45
N PHE A 148 -5.97 -1.18 -7.84
CA PHE A 148 -5.05 -1.56 -6.79
C PHE A 148 -5.39 -0.79 -5.52
N VAL A 149 -5.62 -1.50 -4.43
CA VAL A 149 -5.95 -0.90 -3.14
C VAL A 149 -4.79 -1.08 -2.17
N ARG A 150 -4.51 -0.05 -1.38
CA ARG A 150 -3.59 -0.15 -0.26
C ARG A 150 -4.26 0.31 1.03
N PHE A 151 -4.34 -0.60 1.99
CA PHE A 151 -4.70 -0.31 3.37
C PHE A 151 -3.45 -0.07 4.20
N SER A 152 -3.55 0.76 5.24
CA SER A 152 -2.39 1.11 6.08
C SER A 152 -2.82 1.63 7.45
N THR A 153 -1.90 1.64 8.40
CA THR A 153 -1.96 2.55 9.55
C THR A 153 -1.53 3.96 9.10
N VAL A 154 -1.54 4.95 9.97
CA VAL A 154 -1.10 6.33 9.67
C VAL A 154 0.22 6.65 10.33
N ALA A 155 0.30 6.53 11.66
CA ALA A 155 1.41 7.05 12.45
C ALA A 155 2.64 6.12 12.49
N GLY A 156 2.42 4.80 12.52
CA GLY A 156 3.48 3.81 12.73
C GLY A 156 4.49 3.72 11.58
N SER A 157 5.73 3.34 11.92
CA SER A 157 6.75 2.99 10.94
C SER A 157 6.36 1.73 10.16
N ARG A 158 7.07 1.44 9.06
CA ARG A 158 6.85 0.21 8.27
C ARG A 158 6.93 -1.07 9.12
N GLY A 159 7.78 -1.10 10.12
CA GLY A 159 7.98 -2.24 11.04
C GLY A 159 7.08 -2.25 12.28
N SER A 160 6.13 -1.32 12.41
CA SER A 160 5.16 -1.30 13.50
C SER A 160 4.12 -2.42 13.36
N MET A 161 3.15 -2.49 14.27
CA MET A 161 2.10 -3.52 14.27
C MET A 161 0.79 -3.02 13.68
N ASP A 162 0.01 -3.95 13.13
CA ASP A 162 -1.23 -3.64 12.40
C ASP A 162 -2.37 -3.15 13.31
N LEU A 163 -2.52 -3.69 14.51
CA LEU A 163 -3.61 -3.37 15.44
C LEU A 163 -3.29 -2.24 16.42
N ALA A 164 -2.23 -1.46 16.18
CA ALA A 164 -2.05 -0.21 16.92
C ALA A 164 -3.30 0.67 16.75
N ARG A 165 -3.72 1.35 17.84
CA ARG A 165 -4.81 2.34 17.75
C ARG A 165 -4.36 3.48 16.87
N ASP A 166 -5.01 3.61 15.71
CA ASP A 166 -4.66 4.59 14.69
C ASP A 166 -5.80 4.71 13.66
N THR A 167 -5.82 5.79 12.94
CA THR A 167 -6.60 5.90 11.70
C THR A 167 -6.06 4.92 10.66
N ARG A 168 -6.92 4.32 9.84
CA ARG A 168 -6.50 3.48 8.73
C ARG A 168 -6.59 4.23 7.42
N GLY A 169 -5.54 4.14 6.61
CA GLY A 169 -5.57 4.57 5.22
C GLY A 169 -6.35 3.59 4.36
N PHE A 170 -7.06 4.13 3.39
CA PHE A 170 -7.80 3.39 2.38
C PHE A 170 -7.59 4.09 1.03
N ALA A 171 -6.55 3.71 0.30
CA ALA A 171 -6.19 4.32 -0.97
C ALA A 171 -6.48 3.36 -2.12
N THR A 172 -7.26 3.82 -3.10
CA THR A 172 -7.65 3.06 -4.29
C THR A 172 -7.14 3.76 -5.53
N LYS A 173 -6.39 3.04 -6.36
CA LYS A 173 -5.97 3.44 -7.70
C LYS A 173 -6.84 2.72 -8.72
N PHE A 174 -7.52 3.48 -9.57
CA PHE A 174 -8.32 2.96 -10.68
C PHE A 174 -7.56 3.16 -11.99
N TYR A 175 -7.37 2.06 -12.73
CA TYR A 175 -6.74 2.08 -14.05
C TYR A 175 -7.83 2.17 -15.12
N THR A 176 -8.29 3.38 -15.39
CA THR A 176 -9.40 3.60 -16.33
C THR A 176 -8.91 3.75 -17.77
N ASP A 177 -9.82 3.64 -18.74
CA ASP A 177 -9.50 3.91 -20.15
C ASP A 177 -9.17 5.39 -20.42
N GLU A 178 -9.50 6.26 -19.47
CA GLU A 178 -9.27 7.72 -19.56
C GLU A 178 -8.04 8.19 -18.78
N GLY A 179 -7.30 7.26 -18.16
CA GLY A 179 -6.16 7.54 -17.31
C GLY A 179 -6.32 6.93 -15.92
N THR A 180 -5.48 7.33 -14.99
CA THR A 180 -5.51 6.83 -13.61
C THR A 180 -6.28 7.81 -12.72
N TRP A 181 -7.22 7.28 -11.93
CA TRP A 181 -7.87 8.02 -10.85
C TRP A 181 -7.48 7.42 -9.50
N ASP A 182 -7.09 8.29 -8.56
CA ASP A 182 -6.75 7.87 -7.19
C ASP A 182 -7.74 8.46 -6.18
N LEU A 183 -8.49 7.59 -5.50
CA LEU A 183 -9.29 7.96 -4.34
C LEU A 183 -8.52 7.60 -3.07
N VAL A 184 -7.96 8.63 -2.42
CA VAL A 184 -7.04 8.46 -1.29
C VAL A 184 -7.71 8.90 0.00
N GLY A 185 -8.31 7.94 0.69
CA GLY A 185 -9.14 8.15 1.87
C GLY A 185 -8.66 7.45 3.13
N ASN A 186 -9.51 7.51 4.14
CA ASN A 186 -9.30 6.90 5.46
C ASN A 186 -10.58 6.18 5.94
N ASN A 187 -10.45 5.37 7.00
CA ASN A 187 -11.60 4.71 7.65
C ASN A 187 -12.36 5.61 8.64
N ILE A 188 -11.98 6.86 8.76
CA ILE A 188 -12.62 7.88 9.59
C ILE A 188 -13.13 8.99 8.68
N PRO A 189 -14.38 9.46 8.84
CA PRO A 189 -15.02 10.38 7.90
C PRO A 189 -14.51 11.82 7.94
N VAL A 190 -13.78 12.17 8.98
CA VAL A 190 -13.23 13.52 9.19
C VAL A 190 -11.72 13.48 9.38
N PHE A 191 -11.05 14.63 9.22
CA PHE A 191 -9.61 14.77 9.43
C PHE A 191 -9.30 15.65 10.65
N PHE A 192 -8.03 15.65 11.09
CA PHE A 192 -7.58 16.39 12.28
C PHE A 192 -7.65 17.90 12.09
N VAL A 193 -7.29 18.38 10.91
CA VAL A 193 -7.09 19.80 10.62
C VAL A 193 -7.73 20.20 9.33
N GLN A 194 -8.12 21.46 9.21
CA GLN A 194 -8.66 22.04 7.97
C GLN A 194 -7.56 22.55 7.07
N ASP A 195 -6.53 23.20 7.63
CA ASP A 195 -5.46 23.80 6.84
C ASP A 195 -4.23 22.86 6.77
N ALA A 196 -3.75 22.61 5.56
CA ALA A 196 -2.61 21.73 5.30
C ALA A 196 -1.31 22.19 5.99
N ILE A 197 -1.15 23.48 6.30
CA ILE A 197 0.03 23.98 7.00
C ILE A 197 0.23 23.35 8.39
N LYS A 198 -0.87 22.89 9.02
CA LYS A 198 -0.84 22.21 10.33
C LYS A 198 -0.54 20.71 10.23
N PHE A 199 -0.50 20.16 9.02
CA PHE A 199 -0.29 18.72 8.83
C PHE A 199 1.07 18.23 9.37
N PRO A 200 2.20 18.92 9.12
CA PRO A 200 3.48 18.54 9.73
C PRO A 200 3.42 18.51 11.26
N ASP A 201 2.72 19.45 11.90
CA ASP A 201 2.64 19.53 13.34
C ASP A 201 1.83 18.35 13.94
N VAL A 202 0.69 18.00 13.35
CA VAL A 202 -0.08 16.85 13.80
C VAL A 202 0.70 15.56 13.60
N VAL A 203 1.46 15.43 12.51
CA VAL A 203 2.30 14.25 12.27
C VAL A 203 3.45 14.17 13.28
N HIS A 204 4.17 15.26 13.52
CA HIS A 204 5.24 15.30 14.53
C HIS A 204 4.73 14.98 15.93
N SER A 205 3.49 15.37 16.25
CA SER A 205 2.89 15.10 17.56
C SER A 205 2.66 13.61 17.84
N VAL A 206 2.56 12.76 16.80
CA VAL A 206 2.35 11.29 16.92
C VAL A 206 3.59 10.48 16.57
N LYS A 207 4.64 11.11 16.03
CA LYS A 207 5.92 10.44 15.73
C LYS A 207 6.83 10.33 16.95
N PRO A 208 7.83 9.45 16.94
CA PRO A 208 8.84 9.37 17.99
C PRO A 208 9.52 10.71 18.23
N HIS A 209 9.98 10.95 19.48
CA HIS A 209 10.80 12.12 19.81
C HIS A 209 12.10 12.13 19.00
N PRO A 210 12.53 13.30 18.49
CA PRO A 210 13.66 13.39 17.55
C PRO A 210 15.02 13.09 18.20
N ASP A 211 15.12 13.14 19.53
CA ASP A 211 16.36 12.90 20.28
C ASP A 211 16.65 11.42 20.54
N ARG A 212 15.60 10.59 20.69
CA ARG A 212 15.73 9.18 21.09
C ARG A 212 14.95 8.20 20.24
N GLU A 213 14.13 8.69 19.34
CA GLU A 213 13.24 7.89 18.49
C GLU A 213 12.29 6.95 19.26
N ILE A 214 11.85 7.40 20.45
CA ILE A 214 10.83 6.75 21.28
C ILE A 214 9.75 7.77 21.67
N PRO A 215 8.52 7.28 21.97
CA PRO A 215 7.97 5.94 21.80
C PRO A 215 7.72 5.61 20.32
N GLN A 216 7.41 4.34 20.01
CA GLN A 216 6.89 3.96 18.68
C GLN A 216 5.64 4.78 18.38
N ALA A 217 5.56 5.36 17.19
CA ALA A 217 4.48 6.29 16.80
C ALA A 217 3.09 5.63 16.91
N GLN A 218 2.23 6.26 17.67
CA GLN A 218 0.83 5.90 17.91
C GLN A 218 0.09 7.05 18.60
N SER A 219 -1.26 6.97 18.67
CA SER A 219 -2.10 8.01 19.24
C SER A 219 -2.04 8.16 20.77
N ALA A 220 -1.29 7.32 21.47
CA ALA A 220 -1.10 7.42 22.93
C ALA A 220 0.11 8.28 23.33
N HIS A 221 0.65 9.05 22.42
CA HIS A 221 1.80 9.91 22.63
C HIS A 221 1.41 11.16 23.44
N ASP A 222 2.26 11.63 24.37
CA ASP A 222 2.00 12.84 25.17
C ASP A 222 1.93 14.10 24.30
N THR A 223 2.81 14.26 23.34
CA THR A 223 2.79 15.38 22.39
C THR A 223 1.54 15.40 21.51
N PHE A 224 0.92 14.25 21.25
CA PHE A 224 -0.36 14.18 20.55
C PHE A 224 -1.48 14.86 21.36
N TRP A 225 -1.56 14.59 22.65
CA TRP A 225 -2.55 15.21 23.53
C TRP A 225 -2.30 16.70 23.72
N ASP A 226 -1.04 17.12 23.73
CA ASP A 226 -0.66 18.52 23.74
C ASP A 226 -1.15 19.23 22.45
N PHE A 227 -0.89 18.64 21.28
CA PHE A 227 -1.40 19.15 20.00
C PHE A 227 -2.92 19.29 20.01
N VAL A 228 -3.66 18.25 20.39
CA VAL A 228 -5.13 18.25 20.42
C VAL A 228 -5.70 19.30 21.37
N SER A 229 -5.04 19.52 22.52
CA SER A 229 -5.46 20.54 23.49
C SER A 229 -5.30 21.97 22.98
N LEU A 230 -4.29 22.20 22.16
CA LEU A 230 -4.00 23.51 21.54
C LEU A 230 -4.76 23.75 20.23
N HIS A 231 -5.11 22.68 19.50
CA HIS A 231 -5.83 22.72 18.21
C HIS A 231 -7.19 22.03 18.32
N THR A 232 -8.17 22.75 18.86
CA THR A 232 -9.49 22.19 19.21
C THR A 232 -10.26 21.61 18.03
N GLU A 233 -9.97 22.04 16.79
CA GLU A 233 -10.53 21.45 15.56
C GLU A 233 -10.20 19.95 15.40
N ALA A 234 -9.08 19.50 16.00
CA ALA A 234 -8.64 18.12 15.95
C ALA A 234 -9.45 17.16 16.85
N GLN A 235 -10.29 17.69 17.75
CA GLN A 235 -11.03 16.88 18.72
C GLN A 235 -12.03 15.94 18.04
N HIS A 236 -12.69 16.37 16.97
CA HIS A 236 -13.67 15.54 16.27
C HIS A 236 -13.00 14.25 15.71
N HIS A 237 -11.90 14.39 14.98
CA HIS A 237 -11.14 13.24 14.52
C HIS A 237 -10.58 12.40 15.67
N THR A 238 -10.10 13.04 16.74
CA THR A 238 -9.55 12.37 17.92
C THR A 238 -10.59 11.48 18.59
N LEU A 239 -11.84 11.93 18.73
CA LEU A 239 -12.94 11.12 19.28
C LEU A 239 -13.20 9.88 18.41
N TRP A 240 -13.21 10.02 17.08
CA TRP A 240 -13.30 8.88 16.16
C TRP A 240 -12.12 7.93 16.31
N ASN A 241 -10.90 8.44 16.40
CA ASN A 241 -9.69 7.63 16.53
C ASN A 241 -9.63 6.89 17.89
N MET A 242 -10.20 7.47 18.95
CA MET A 242 -10.31 6.83 20.27
C MET A 242 -11.50 5.87 20.37
N SER A 243 -12.42 5.90 19.40
CA SER A 243 -13.51 4.95 19.31
C SER A 243 -13.07 3.59 18.75
N ASP A 244 -13.99 2.69 18.56
CA ASP A 244 -13.79 1.37 17.92
C ASP A 244 -13.23 1.47 16.50
N ARG A 245 -13.44 2.61 15.80
CA ARG A 245 -12.89 2.84 14.46
C ARG A 245 -11.35 2.84 14.43
N GLY A 246 -10.71 3.17 15.54
CA GLY A 246 -9.24 3.15 15.68
C GLY A 246 -8.63 1.76 15.81
N ILE A 247 -9.42 0.71 16.04
CA ILE A 247 -8.99 -0.69 16.19
C ILE A 247 -9.90 -1.65 15.41
N PRO A 248 -9.97 -1.53 14.07
CA PRO A 248 -10.83 -2.40 13.25
C PRO A 248 -10.38 -3.87 13.38
N ARG A 249 -11.35 -4.78 13.31
CA ARG A 249 -11.08 -6.23 13.35
C ARG A 249 -10.30 -6.71 12.14
N SER A 250 -10.53 -6.11 10.98
CA SER A 250 -9.89 -6.46 9.71
C SER A 250 -9.93 -5.27 8.77
N TYR A 251 -8.99 -5.20 7.83
CA TYR A 251 -9.11 -4.29 6.69
C TYR A 251 -10.39 -4.52 5.89
N ARG A 252 -10.88 -5.78 5.84
CA ARG A 252 -12.10 -6.16 5.12
C ARG A 252 -13.41 -5.68 5.78
N MET A 253 -13.34 -5.21 7.01
CA MET A 253 -14.46 -4.85 7.87
C MET A 253 -14.42 -3.40 8.32
N MET A 254 -13.87 -2.52 7.50
CA MET A 254 -13.83 -1.08 7.77
C MET A 254 -14.39 -0.29 6.60
N GLU A 255 -15.08 0.81 6.91
CA GLU A 255 -15.48 1.80 5.91
C GLU A 255 -14.26 2.56 5.36
N GLY A 256 -14.45 3.23 4.23
CA GLY A 256 -13.52 4.18 3.70
C GLY A 256 -14.22 5.49 3.32
N PHE A 257 -13.56 6.60 3.53
CA PHE A 257 -14.09 7.93 3.25
C PHE A 257 -13.07 8.70 2.42
N GLY A 258 -13.54 9.38 1.37
CA GLY A 258 -12.72 10.34 0.63
C GLY A 258 -12.31 11.54 1.47
N VAL A 259 -13.01 11.77 2.58
CA VAL A 259 -12.88 12.86 3.57
C VAL A 259 -13.25 14.22 2.96
N HIS A 260 -12.56 14.60 1.89
CA HIS A 260 -12.78 15.87 1.19
C HIS A 260 -14.09 15.89 0.41
N THR A 261 -14.53 17.10 0.08
CA THR A 261 -15.53 17.30 -0.94
C THR A 261 -14.85 17.40 -2.30
N TYR A 262 -15.38 16.65 -3.26
CA TYR A 262 -14.94 16.66 -4.66
C TYR A 262 -16.07 17.25 -5.53
N ARG A 263 -15.75 17.62 -6.77
CA ARG A 263 -16.72 18.05 -7.76
C ARG A 263 -16.90 16.97 -8.82
N LEU A 264 -18.13 16.57 -9.09
CA LEU A 264 -18.46 15.76 -10.27
C LEU A 264 -19.01 16.64 -11.37
N ILE A 265 -18.65 16.31 -12.62
CA ILE A 265 -19.00 17.05 -13.81
C ILE A 265 -19.75 16.12 -14.76
N ALA A 266 -21.01 16.41 -15.02
CA ALA A 266 -21.86 15.66 -15.93
C ALA A 266 -21.49 15.90 -17.41
N ALA A 267 -22.09 15.12 -18.32
CA ALA A 267 -21.84 15.23 -19.75
C ALA A 267 -22.30 16.57 -20.37
N ASP A 268 -23.31 17.20 -19.77
CA ASP A 268 -23.84 18.51 -20.17
C ASP A 268 -23.06 19.69 -19.55
N GLY A 269 -22.04 19.41 -18.74
CA GLY A 269 -21.21 20.39 -18.03
C GLY A 269 -21.79 20.87 -16.70
N SER A 270 -22.97 20.38 -16.28
CA SER A 270 -23.46 20.64 -14.93
C SER A 270 -22.60 20.02 -13.86
N THR A 271 -22.53 20.63 -12.68
CA THR A 271 -21.66 20.20 -11.58
C THR A 271 -22.45 19.94 -10.30
N VAL A 272 -21.93 19.03 -9.50
CA VAL A 272 -22.39 18.77 -8.12
C VAL A 272 -21.18 18.57 -7.22
N LEU A 273 -21.33 18.90 -5.95
CA LEU A 273 -20.34 18.54 -4.92
C LEU A 273 -20.67 17.17 -4.33
N VAL A 274 -19.64 16.39 -4.01
CA VAL A 274 -19.81 15.04 -3.48
C VAL A 274 -18.80 14.71 -2.39
N LYS A 275 -19.21 13.83 -1.46
CA LYS A 275 -18.31 13.12 -0.54
C LYS A 275 -18.37 11.62 -0.84
N PHE A 276 -17.22 11.00 -1.06
CA PHE A 276 -17.10 9.57 -1.37
C PHE A 276 -17.09 8.70 -0.12
N HIS A 277 -17.83 7.58 -0.17
CA HIS A 277 -17.94 6.59 0.89
C HIS A 277 -17.73 5.17 0.35
N TRP A 278 -16.88 4.39 1.02
CA TRP A 278 -16.75 2.95 0.83
C TRP A 278 -17.49 2.22 1.96
N LYS A 279 -18.47 1.42 1.65
CA LYS A 279 -19.21 0.59 2.62
C LYS A 279 -18.83 -0.87 2.47
N PRO A 280 -18.21 -1.51 3.50
CA PRO A 280 -17.81 -2.92 3.41
C PRO A 280 -19.03 -3.83 3.41
N MET A 281 -19.06 -4.80 2.50
CA MET A 281 -20.17 -5.77 2.43
C MET A 281 -20.19 -6.74 3.62
N LEU A 282 -19.08 -6.90 4.32
CA LEU A 282 -18.99 -7.68 5.57
C LEU A 282 -19.46 -6.89 6.80
N GLY A 283 -19.85 -5.62 6.65
CA GLY A 283 -20.15 -4.73 7.76
C GLY A 283 -18.92 -4.21 8.49
N VAL A 284 -19.13 -3.32 9.45
CA VAL A 284 -18.08 -2.69 10.24
C VAL A 284 -17.94 -3.40 11.57
N HIS A 285 -16.75 -3.92 11.84
CA HIS A 285 -16.43 -4.63 13.07
C HIS A 285 -15.08 -4.20 13.62
N SER A 286 -14.97 -4.18 14.93
CA SER A 286 -13.77 -3.81 15.67
C SER A 286 -13.41 -4.87 16.70
N VAL A 287 -12.22 -4.78 17.26
CA VAL A 287 -11.78 -5.59 18.39
C VAL A 287 -11.89 -4.77 19.69
N THR A 288 -11.79 -5.44 20.84
CA THR A 288 -11.61 -4.72 22.11
C THR A 288 -10.16 -4.26 22.27
N TRP A 289 -9.92 -3.37 23.23
CA TRP A 289 -8.55 -2.90 23.50
C TRP A 289 -7.63 -4.05 23.93
N GLU A 290 -8.14 -4.94 24.77
CA GLU A 290 -7.40 -6.11 25.26
C GLU A 290 -7.09 -7.10 24.13
N GLU A 291 -8.06 -7.35 23.23
CA GLU A 291 -7.81 -8.16 22.02
C GLU A 291 -6.71 -7.52 21.15
N ALA A 292 -6.77 -6.22 20.95
CA ALA A 292 -5.77 -5.51 20.14
C ALA A 292 -4.36 -5.67 20.71
N LEU A 293 -4.20 -5.51 22.03
CA LEU A 293 -2.90 -5.66 22.70
C LEU A 293 -2.37 -7.09 22.61
N LEU A 294 -3.21 -8.09 22.90
CA LEU A 294 -2.82 -9.50 22.86
C LEU A 294 -2.49 -9.94 21.44
N THR A 295 -3.33 -9.59 20.49
CA THR A 295 -3.12 -9.95 19.08
C THR A 295 -1.86 -9.30 18.53
N ASN A 296 -1.60 -8.03 18.80
CA ASN A 296 -0.35 -7.38 18.40
C ASN A 296 0.90 -8.06 18.96
N GLY A 297 0.82 -8.57 20.19
CA GLY A 297 1.92 -9.32 20.82
C GLY A 297 2.15 -10.70 20.21
N MET A 298 1.10 -11.34 19.74
CA MET A 298 1.13 -12.69 19.17
C MET A 298 1.40 -12.69 17.66
N ASP A 299 0.80 -11.74 16.94
CA ASP A 299 0.90 -11.59 15.49
C ASP A 299 0.83 -10.10 15.10
N PRO A 300 1.97 -9.42 14.98
CA PRO A 300 2.00 -8.02 14.57
C PRO A 300 1.48 -7.79 13.14
N ASP A 301 1.41 -8.83 12.31
CA ASP A 301 0.97 -8.81 10.91
C ASP A 301 -0.50 -9.23 10.73
N PHE A 302 -1.29 -9.20 11.78
CA PHE A 302 -2.65 -9.76 11.83
C PHE A 302 -3.55 -9.27 10.68
N HIS A 303 -3.63 -7.97 10.42
CA HIS A 303 -4.47 -7.44 9.33
C HIS A 303 -3.93 -7.78 7.94
N ARG A 304 -2.60 -7.78 7.78
CA ARG A 304 -1.95 -8.19 6.53
C ARG A 304 -2.27 -9.64 6.20
N ARG A 305 -2.13 -10.52 7.21
CA ARG A 305 -2.41 -11.95 7.08
C ARG A 305 -3.87 -12.21 6.78
N ASP A 306 -4.78 -11.61 7.54
CA ASP A 306 -6.22 -11.75 7.33
C ASP A 306 -6.66 -11.38 5.91
N LEU A 307 -6.14 -10.28 5.37
CA LEU A 307 -6.45 -9.87 3.99
C LEU A 307 -5.88 -10.86 2.96
N ALA A 308 -4.62 -11.25 3.12
CA ALA A 308 -3.93 -12.14 2.18
C ALA A 308 -4.57 -13.53 2.18
N ASP A 309 -4.80 -14.12 3.36
CA ASP A 309 -5.39 -15.46 3.52
C ASP A 309 -6.83 -15.50 2.99
N ALA A 310 -7.62 -14.44 3.21
CA ALA A 310 -8.98 -14.37 2.69
C ALA A 310 -9.01 -14.35 1.15
N ILE A 311 -8.14 -13.58 0.52
CA ILE A 311 -8.04 -13.53 -0.96
C ILE A 311 -7.56 -14.87 -1.49
N GLU A 312 -6.54 -15.48 -0.88
CA GLU A 312 -6.01 -16.79 -1.29
C GLU A 312 -7.05 -17.91 -1.17
N ALA A 313 -7.88 -17.83 -0.14
CA ALA A 313 -9.01 -18.78 0.06
C ALA A 313 -10.21 -18.52 -0.85
N GLY A 314 -10.19 -17.48 -1.70
CA GLY A 314 -11.31 -17.10 -2.55
C GLY A 314 -12.45 -16.38 -1.81
N ALA A 315 -12.26 -15.99 -0.55
CA ALA A 315 -13.20 -15.19 0.23
C ALA A 315 -12.99 -13.69 -0.04
N PHE A 316 -13.22 -13.29 -1.27
CA PHE A 316 -12.91 -11.96 -1.78
C PHE A 316 -13.67 -10.86 -1.04
N PRO A 317 -12.98 -9.90 -0.41
CA PRO A 317 -13.65 -8.79 0.25
C PRO A 317 -14.21 -7.80 -0.76
N GLU A 318 -15.36 -7.22 -0.42
CA GLU A 318 -16.08 -6.30 -1.29
C GLU A 318 -16.50 -5.02 -0.55
N TRP A 319 -16.51 -3.91 -1.30
CA TRP A 319 -17.05 -2.63 -0.85
C TRP A 319 -17.94 -2.00 -1.91
N GLU A 320 -18.99 -1.37 -1.48
CA GLU A 320 -19.80 -0.50 -2.32
C GLU A 320 -19.28 0.92 -2.22
N LEU A 321 -18.94 1.51 -3.38
CA LEU A 321 -18.63 2.95 -3.49
C LEU A 321 -19.92 3.71 -3.66
N GLY A 322 -20.13 4.73 -2.84
CA GLY A 322 -21.22 5.66 -2.98
C GLY A 322 -20.80 7.09 -2.73
N VAL A 323 -21.73 8.01 -2.95
CA VAL A 323 -21.54 9.45 -2.73
C VAL A 323 -22.73 10.06 -2.01
N GLN A 324 -22.44 10.98 -1.10
CA GLN A 324 -23.39 12.03 -0.72
C GLN A 324 -23.31 13.13 -1.78
N VAL A 325 -24.45 13.66 -2.23
CA VAL A 325 -24.51 14.66 -3.32
C VAL A 325 -25.08 15.97 -2.78
N PHE A 326 -24.40 17.06 -3.13
CA PHE A 326 -24.75 18.42 -2.72
C PHE A 326 -24.79 19.35 -3.94
N GLU A 327 -25.53 20.44 -3.83
CA GLU A 327 -25.54 21.50 -4.83
C GLU A 327 -24.17 22.21 -4.88
N ASP A 328 -23.65 22.42 -6.10
CA ASP A 328 -22.44 23.20 -6.32
C ASP A 328 -22.79 24.69 -6.47
N ASN A 329 -22.97 25.37 -5.35
CA ASN A 329 -23.28 26.78 -5.26
C ASN A 329 -22.07 27.59 -4.75
N GLU A 330 -22.14 28.90 -4.80
CA GLU A 330 -21.03 29.78 -4.39
C GLU A 330 -20.69 29.69 -2.91
N GLU A 331 -21.66 29.39 -2.06
CA GLU A 331 -21.50 29.31 -0.62
C GLU A 331 -20.83 28.01 -0.17
N GLN A 332 -21.02 26.92 -0.94
CA GLN A 332 -20.51 25.57 -0.66
C GLN A 332 -20.83 25.08 0.75
N MET A 333 -22.03 25.44 1.22
CA MET A 333 -22.58 25.09 2.53
C MET A 333 -23.76 24.14 2.39
N PHE A 334 -23.94 23.25 3.37
CA PHE A 334 -25.11 22.38 3.47
C PHE A 334 -25.63 22.38 4.90
N GLU A 335 -26.86 22.84 5.15
CA GLU A 335 -27.51 22.89 6.46
C GLU A 335 -26.60 23.53 7.55
N GLY A 336 -25.85 24.56 7.20
CA GLY A 336 -24.92 25.26 8.09
C GLY A 336 -23.57 24.55 8.27
N ILE A 337 -23.32 23.46 7.55
CA ILE A 337 -22.03 22.74 7.53
C ILE A 337 -21.22 23.22 6.33
N ASP A 338 -20.00 23.67 6.57
CA ASP A 338 -19.04 23.99 5.52
C ASP A 338 -18.57 22.69 4.85
N LEU A 339 -18.91 22.51 3.57
CA LEU A 339 -18.55 21.32 2.79
C LEU A 339 -17.05 21.23 2.50
N LEU A 340 -16.32 22.35 2.58
CA LEU A 340 -14.87 22.39 2.37
C LEU A 340 -14.06 22.20 3.67
N ASP A 341 -14.74 22.07 4.81
CA ASP A 341 -14.07 21.78 6.08
C ASP A 341 -13.98 20.24 6.30
N PRO A 342 -12.79 19.63 6.13
CA PRO A 342 -12.62 18.20 6.29
C PRO A 342 -12.72 17.73 7.76
N THR A 343 -12.84 18.66 8.72
CA THR A 343 -13.10 18.32 10.13
C THR A 343 -14.57 18.12 10.43
N LYS A 344 -15.45 18.35 9.45
CA LYS A 344 -16.92 18.29 9.58
C LYS A 344 -17.47 17.06 8.85
N LEU A 345 -18.51 16.48 9.44
CA LEU A 345 -19.29 15.37 8.91
C LEU A 345 -20.67 15.88 8.48
N VAL A 346 -21.14 15.41 7.34
CA VAL A 346 -22.55 15.52 6.97
C VAL A 346 -23.23 14.19 7.30
N PRO A 347 -24.21 14.19 8.23
CA PRO A 347 -24.95 12.96 8.59
C PRO A 347 -25.65 12.35 7.37
N GLU A 348 -25.65 11.01 7.25
CA GLU A 348 -26.31 10.31 6.14
C GLU A 348 -27.83 10.46 6.16
N GLU A 349 -28.42 10.74 7.32
CA GLU A 349 -29.84 11.03 7.47
C GLU A 349 -30.25 12.31 6.77
N LEU A 350 -29.35 13.27 6.64
CA LEU A 350 -29.60 14.54 5.93
C LEU A 350 -29.23 14.44 4.45
N ALA A 351 -28.22 13.68 4.10
CA ALA A 351 -27.75 13.47 2.73
C ALA A 351 -27.41 11.97 2.54
N PRO A 352 -28.37 11.12 2.14
CA PRO A 352 -28.15 9.70 1.95
C PRO A 352 -27.09 9.38 0.91
N VAL A 353 -26.28 8.36 1.17
CA VAL A 353 -25.25 7.86 0.25
C VAL A 353 -25.90 7.14 -0.93
N GLN A 354 -25.63 7.61 -2.14
CA GLN A 354 -26.11 7.03 -3.40
C GLN A 354 -25.03 6.09 -3.96
N PRO A 355 -25.34 4.80 -4.24
CA PRO A 355 -24.35 3.83 -4.69
C PRO A 355 -23.92 4.11 -6.15
N LEU A 356 -22.62 4.01 -6.43
CA LEU A 356 -21.99 4.20 -7.74
C LEU A 356 -21.47 2.92 -8.37
N GLY A 357 -21.01 1.96 -7.56
CA GLY A 357 -20.43 0.71 -8.03
C GLY A 357 -19.88 -0.14 -6.90
N ARG A 358 -19.35 -1.31 -7.25
CA ARG A 358 -18.79 -2.27 -6.30
C ARG A 358 -17.36 -2.62 -6.65
N MET A 359 -16.51 -2.64 -5.66
CA MET A 359 -15.13 -3.13 -5.75
C MET A 359 -15.02 -4.50 -5.11
N THR A 360 -14.36 -5.43 -5.79
CA THR A 360 -14.02 -6.78 -5.30
C THR A 360 -12.50 -6.92 -5.37
N LEU A 361 -11.83 -7.25 -4.27
CA LEU A 361 -10.39 -7.55 -4.25
C LEU A 361 -10.18 -9.05 -4.39
N ASN A 362 -9.52 -9.49 -5.46
CA ASN A 362 -9.48 -10.88 -5.88
C ASN A 362 -8.09 -11.44 -6.15
N ALA A 363 -7.02 -10.63 -5.97
CA ALA A 363 -5.65 -11.11 -6.11
C ALA A 363 -4.69 -10.42 -5.14
N ASN A 364 -3.80 -11.23 -4.54
CA ASN A 364 -2.70 -10.72 -3.74
C ASN A 364 -1.59 -10.14 -4.65
N PRO A 365 -0.78 -9.18 -4.15
CA PRO A 365 0.42 -8.74 -4.87
C PRO A 365 1.37 -9.91 -5.09
N SER A 366 2.00 -9.97 -6.26
CA SER A 366 3.03 -10.96 -6.57
C SER A 366 4.38 -10.61 -5.94
N ASN A 367 4.63 -9.33 -5.73
CA ASN A 367 5.85 -8.83 -5.10
C ASN A 367 5.54 -7.56 -4.29
N TYR A 368 5.76 -7.66 -2.98
CA TYR A 368 5.47 -6.55 -2.06
C TYR A 368 6.23 -5.26 -2.41
N PHE A 369 7.53 -5.37 -2.73
CA PHE A 369 8.35 -4.21 -3.06
C PHE A 369 7.91 -3.58 -4.39
N ALA A 370 7.78 -4.39 -5.43
CA ALA A 370 7.43 -3.90 -6.78
C ALA A 370 6.06 -3.22 -6.83
N GLU A 371 5.11 -3.71 -6.06
CA GLU A 371 3.71 -3.29 -6.11
C GLU A 371 3.34 -2.46 -4.87
N THR A 372 3.20 -3.07 -3.70
CA THR A 372 2.71 -2.41 -2.49
C THR A 372 3.64 -1.31 -1.97
N GLU A 373 4.97 -1.53 -2.02
CA GLU A 373 5.93 -0.53 -1.55
C GLU A 373 6.07 0.62 -2.55
N GLN A 374 6.12 0.33 -3.85
CA GLN A 374 6.36 1.34 -4.89
C GLN A 374 5.10 2.02 -5.42
N VAL A 375 3.90 1.56 -5.07
CA VAL A 375 2.68 2.28 -5.50
C VAL A 375 2.67 3.70 -4.98
N ALA A 376 2.40 4.64 -5.88
CA ALA A 376 2.30 6.07 -5.64
C ALA A 376 0.87 6.54 -5.86
N PHE A 377 0.20 6.93 -4.79
CA PHE A 377 -1.11 7.56 -4.88
C PHE A 377 -0.97 9.08 -4.91
N ASN A 378 -1.87 9.75 -5.63
CA ASN A 378 -1.96 11.21 -5.62
C ASN A 378 -3.42 11.64 -5.83
N PRO A 379 -4.03 12.40 -4.91
CA PRO A 379 -5.37 12.96 -5.10
C PRO A 379 -5.52 13.84 -6.35
N ALA A 380 -4.41 14.29 -6.94
CA ALA A 380 -4.39 15.03 -8.20
C ALA A 380 -4.52 14.13 -9.45
N ASN A 381 -4.42 12.80 -9.29
CA ASN A 381 -4.70 11.88 -10.39
C ASN A 381 -6.22 11.78 -10.57
N LEU A 382 -6.73 12.49 -11.57
CA LEU A 382 -8.14 12.63 -11.87
C LEU A 382 -8.42 12.23 -13.30
N VAL A 383 -9.67 11.83 -13.56
CA VAL A 383 -10.18 11.56 -14.91
C VAL A 383 -11.31 12.54 -15.28
N PRO A 384 -11.63 12.71 -16.57
CA PRO A 384 -12.73 13.59 -16.98
C PRO A 384 -14.03 13.25 -16.23
N GLY A 385 -14.68 14.27 -15.65
CA GLY A 385 -15.91 14.08 -14.87
C GLY A 385 -15.73 14.05 -13.36
N ILE A 386 -14.48 14.12 -12.88
CA ILE A 386 -14.12 14.25 -11.46
C ILE A 386 -13.12 15.38 -11.31
N ASP A 387 -13.34 16.28 -10.35
CA ASP A 387 -12.45 17.40 -10.07
C ASP A 387 -12.34 17.66 -8.56
N VAL A 388 -11.36 18.45 -8.18
CA VAL A 388 -11.10 18.88 -6.81
C VAL A 388 -11.91 20.13 -6.45
N THR A 389 -11.90 20.47 -5.17
CA THR A 389 -12.47 21.71 -4.63
C THR A 389 -11.39 22.60 -4.00
N ASN A 390 -11.79 23.74 -3.46
CA ASN A 390 -10.91 24.66 -2.76
C ASN A 390 -10.70 24.28 -1.27
N ASP A 391 -11.03 23.06 -0.87
CA ASP A 391 -10.67 22.53 0.46
C ASP A 391 -9.16 22.72 0.69
N PRO A 392 -8.74 23.52 1.71
CA PRO A 392 -7.33 23.88 1.89
C PRO A 392 -6.43 22.69 2.19
N LEU A 393 -6.96 21.68 2.88
CA LEU A 393 -6.22 20.44 3.13
C LEU A 393 -6.04 19.64 1.83
N LEU A 394 -7.10 19.52 1.01
CA LEU A 394 -7.02 18.86 -0.30
C LEU A 394 -5.98 19.54 -1.19
N GLN A 395 -6.00 20.88 -1.26
CA GLN A 395 -5.05 21.65 -2.07
C GLN A 395 -3.59 21.39 -1.64
N GLY A 396 -3.32 21.33 -0.34
CA GLY A 396 -1.99 20.95 0.16
C GLY A 396 -1.60 19.52 -0.21
N ARG A 397 -2.55 18.59 -0.22
CA ARG A 397 -2.33 17.20 -0.64
C ARG A 397 -1.96 17.06 -2.11
N LEU A 398 -2.50 17.90 -3.00
CA LEU A 398 -2.16 17.87 -4.45
C LEU A 398 -0.67 18.08 -4.67
N PHE A 399 -0.01 18.91 -3.86
CA PHE A 399 1.43 19.12 -3.90
C PHE A 399 2.19 18.04 -3.14
N SER A 400 1.82 17.78 -1.90
CA SER A 400 2.58 16.92 -0.99
C SER A 400 2.77 15.49 -1.53
N TYR A 401 1.74 14.90 -2.15
CA TYR A 401 1.83 13.55 -2.71
C TYR A 401 2.77 13.46 -3.91
N LEU A 402 2.85 14.51 -4.73
CA LEU A 402 3.82 14.58 -5.82
C LEU A 402 5.24 14.73 -5.26
N ASP A 403 5.44 15.67 -4.34
CA ASP A 403 6.74 16.01 -3.79
C ASP A 403 7.39 14.82 -3.06
N THR A 404 6.65 14.16 -2.18
CA THR A 404 7.17 13.03 -1.42
C THR A 404 7.60 11.84 -2.29
N GLN A 405 6.96 11.61 -3.46
CA GLN A 405 7.33 10.53 -4.38
C GLN A 405 8.69 10.75 -5.04
N LEU A 406 9.11 11.99 -5.25
CA LEU A 406 10.40 12.30 -5.88
C LEU A 406 11.57 11.70 -5.10
N LEU A 407 11.56 11.85 -3.78
CA LEU A 407 12.60 11.26 -2.93
C LEU A 407 12.37 9.75 -2.76
N ARG A 408 11.16 9.35 -2.41
CA ARG A 408 10.85 7.96 -2.04
C ARG A 408 11.06 6.98 -3.20
N LEU A 409 10.74 7.37 -4.42
CA LEU A 409 10.80 6.52 -5.61
C LEU A 409 11.93 6.89 -6.58
N GLY A 410 12.86 7.76 -6.15
CA GLY A 410 14.13 7.98 -6.83
C GLY A 410 14.09 8.92 -8.03
N GLY A 411 13.07 9.76 -8.17
CA GLY A 411 13.04 10.81 -9.18
C GLY A 411 11.69 10.95 -9.93
N PRO A 412 11.62 11.84 -10.92
CA PRO A 412 10.35 12.24 -11.55
C PRO A 412 9.70 11.13 -12.39
N ASN A 413 10.43 10.08 -12.72
CA ASN A 413 9.91 8.97 -13.54
C ASN A 413 9.12 7.93 -12.74
N PHE A 414 8.80 8.17 -11.49
CA PHE A 414 8.06 7.21 -10.67
C PHE A 414 6.69 6.82 -11.26
N GLY A 415 6.06 7.69 -12.05
CA GLY A 415 4.84 7.40 -12.77
C GLY A 415 4.98 6.32 -13.85
N GLN A 416 6.21 5.95 -14.24
CA GLN A 416 6.51 4.88 -15.21
C GLN A 416 6.80 3.53 -14.54
N ILE A 417 6.90 3.49 -13.21
CA ILE A 417 6.95 2.21 -12.48
C ILE A 417 5.66 1.46 -12.79
N PRO A 418 5.69 0.17 -13.13
CA PRO A 418 4.54 -0.58 -13.64
C PRO A 418 3.24 -0.39 -12.85
N ILE A 419 3.32 -0.44 -11.51
CA ILE A 419 2.14 -0.27 -10.65
C ILE A 419 1.55 1.15 -10.70
N ASN A 420 2.31 2.16 -11.16
CA ASN A 420 1.88 3.56 -11.17
C ASN A 420 1.44 4.05 -12.55
N ARG A 421 1.87 3.37 -13.61
CA ARG A 421 1.57 3.81 -14.98
C ARG A 421 0.10 3.56 -15.34
N PRO A 422 -0.52 4.43 -16.15
CA PRO A 422 -1.84 4.14 -16.68
C PRO A 422 -1.80 2.89 -17.58
N HIS A 423 -2.91 2.14 -17.63
CA HIS A 423 -3.08 1.01 -18.56
C HIS A 423 -3.58 1.48 -19.93
N ALA A 424 -4.25 2.63 -19.99
CA ALA A 424 -4.59 3.29 -21.24
C ALA A 424 -3.34 3.88 -21.92
N PRO A 425 -3.30 3.87 -23.26
CA PRO A 425 -2.16 4.38 -24.02
C PRO A 425 -1.96 5.90 -23.87
#